data_3d8ae1c3776845a2b3a5cad128b3e1f0
#
_entry.id   3d8ae1c3776845a2b3a5cad128b3e1f0
#
_cell.length_a   1.000
_cell.length_b   1.000
_cell.length_c   1.000
_cell.angle_alpha   90.00
_cell.angle_beta   90.00
_cell.angle_gamma   90.00
#
_symmetry.space_group_name_H-M   'P 1'
#
loop_
_entity.id
_entity.type
_entity.pdbx_description
1 polymer ?
#
loop_
_entity_poly.entity_id
_entity_poly.type
_entity_poly.pdbx_seq_one_letter_code
_entity_poly.pdbx_strand_id
1 'polypeptide(L)'
;MRYNVEKIKEIVRKNPTTEIIYFWGHTPNPKKITKSCLSQWYDVYFEVDGVQYHTTEQYMMASKARLFGDEDTWSEIMNAYSPAVHKKLGRKVKEFDATIWNEKKLDIVVEGNKAKFSQNPDLKDFLLGTGDAILVEASPYDKIWGIGLDREAALNGSVEDWDGENLLGCALMEVRDWLNDKHL
;
A
#
# COMPACT_ATOMS: atom_id res chain seq x y z
N MET A 1 12.96 8.75 0.10
CA MET A 1 12.32 7.53 0.65
C MET A 1 13.22 6.92 1.72
N ARG A 2 12.67 6.69 2.93
CA ARG A 2 13.40 6.10 4.06
C ARG A 2 13.61 4.59 3.86
N TYR A 3 12.62 3.91 3.29
CA TYR A 3 12.63 2.48 3.01
C TYR A 3 12.68 2.19 1.51
N ASN A 4 13.38 1.14 1.12
CA ASN A 4 13.33 0.48 -0.18
C ASN A 4 13.79 -0.98 -0.02
N VAL A 5 13.56 -1.81 -1.03
CA VAL A 5 13.83 -3.25 -0.95
C VAL A 5 15.29 -3.56 -0.62
N GLU A 6 16.24 -2.82 -1.15
CA GLU A 6 17.68 -3.06 -0.89
C GLU A 6 18.07 -2.73 0.56
N LYS A 7 17.55 -1.62 1.12
CA LYS A 7 17.72 -1.31 2.55
C LYS A 7 17.07 -2.36 3.44
N ILE A 8 15.90 -2.86 3.06
CA ILE A 8 15.23 -3.94 3.81
C ILE A 8 16.09 -5.20 3.81
N LYS A 9 16.62 -5.61 2.65
CA LYS A 9 17.55 -6.75 2.56
C LYS A 9 18.78 -6.53 3.43
N GLU A 10 19.34 -5.33 3.43
CA GLU A 10 20.48 -4.99 4.30
C GLU A 10 20.14 -5.10 5.79
N ILE A 11 18.96 -4.60 6.22
CA ILE A 11 18.50 -4.71 7.62
C ILE A 11 18.41 -6.18 8.03
N VAL A 12 17.78 -7.02 7.22
CA VAL A 12 17.61 -8.46 7.52
C VAL A 12 18.95 -9.20 7.52
N ARG A 13 19.87 -8.87 6.60
CA ARG A 13 21.24 -9.44 6.62
C ARG A 13 21.98 -9.11 7.92
N LYS A 14 21.87 -7.87 8.40
CA LYS A 14 22.53 -7.40 9.63
C LYS A 14 21.88 -7.99 10.88
N ASN A 15 20.57 -8.19 10.85
CA ASN A 15 19.83 -8.77 11.96
C ASN A 15 18.84 -9.84 11.44
N PRO A 16 19.26 -11.10 11.31
CA PRO A 16 18.39 -12.19 10.81
C PRO A 16 17.16 -12.51 11.69
N THR A 17 17.10 -11.96 12.90
CA THR A 17 15.95 -12.09 13.80
C THR A 17 14.93 -10.96 13.62
N THR A 18 15.12 -10.05 12.66
CA THR A 18 14.17 -9.00 12.35
C THR A 18 12.82 -9.61 12.00
N GLU A 19 11.77 -9.16 12.69
CA GLU A 19 10.41 -9.62 12.42
C GLU A 19 9.96 -9.13 11.05
N ILE A 20 9.36 -10.03 10.27
CA ILE A 20 8.76 -9.72 8.96
C ILE A 20 7.29 -10.11 8.99
N ILE A 21 6.40 -9.14 8.72
CA ILE A 21 4.97 -9.36 8.59
C ILE A 21 4.62 -9.44 7.10
N TYR A 22 4.45 -10.66 6.62
CA TYR A 22 3.94 -10.91 5.28
C TYR A 22 2.42 -10.77 5.26
N PHE A 23 1.91 -9.88 4.41
CA PHE A 23 0.47 -9.70 4.20
C PHE A 23 0.11 -9.86 2.73
N TRP A 24 -1.09 -10.32 2.49
CA TRP A 24 -1.76 -10.39 1.19
C TRP A 24 -3.24 -10.71 1.43
N GLY A 25 -4.12 -10.25 0.51
CA GLY A 25 -5.56 -10.36 0.69
C GLY A 25 -6.14 -9.23 1.54
N HIS A 26 -7.43 -8.98 1.36
CA HIS A 26 -8.12 -7.80 1.87
C HIS A 26 -9.41 -8.11 2.63
N THR A 27 -9.73 -9.39 2.82
CA THR A 27 -10.98 -9.79 3.49
C THR A 27 -10.94 -9.39 4.97
N PRO A 28 -11.86 -8.54 5.46
CA PRO A 28 -11.94 -8.19 6.87
C PRO A 28 -12.29 -9.41 7.72
N ASN A 29 -11.69 -9.47 8.90
CA ASN A 29 -12.14 -10.41 9.92
C ASN A 29 -13.25 -9.73 10.76
N PRO A 30 -14.43 -10.36 10.95
CA PRO A 30 -15.56 -9.71 11.63
C PRO A 30 -15.34 -9.51 13.14
N LYS A 31 -14.33 -10.14 13.72
CA LYS A 31 -14.11 -10.13 15.18
C LYS A 31 -12.93 -9.23 15.61
N LYS A 32 -11.98 -8.94 14.69
CA LYS A 32 -10.77 -8.16 15.01
C LYS A 32 -10.12 -7.62 13.76
N ILE A 33 -9.40 -6.52 13.89
CA ILE A 33 -8.51 -6.05 12.85
C ILE A 33 -7.35 -7.03 12.68
N THR A 34 -7.00 -7.32 11.43
CA THR A 34 -5.91 -8.22 11.06
C THR A 34 -5.05 -7.55 9.99
N LYS A 35 -3.95 -8.19 9.63
CA LYS A 35 -3.05 -7.70 8.57
C LYS A 35 -3.72 -7.49 7.19
N SER A 36 -4.95 -7.95 6.98
CA SER A 36 -5.73 -7.62 5.79
C SER A 36 -5.97 -6.11 5.64
N CYS A 37 -5.99 -5.37 6.75
CA CYS A 37 -6.13 -3.91 6.73
C CYS A 37 -4.94 -3.19 6.07
N LEU A 38 -3.79 -3.84 5.92
CA LEU A 38 -2.62 -3.31 5.22
C LEU A 38 -2.80 -3.29 3.70
N SER A 39 -3.75 -4.07 3.16
CA SER A 39 -4.03 -4.12 1.73
C SER A 39 -4.60 -2.80 1.20
N GLN A 40 -4.21 -2.43 -0.03
CA GLN A 40 -4.82 -1.33 -0.78
C GLN A 40 -6.30 -1.57 -1.10
N TRP A 41 -6.75 -2.82 -1.08
CA TRP A 41 -8.11 -3.24 -1.39
C TRP A 41 -9.00 -3.39 -0.15
N TYR A 42 -8.47 -3.13 1.05
CA TYR A 42 -9.26 -3.20 2.28
C TYR A 42 -10.33 -2.11 2.29
N ASP A 43 -11.58 -2.53 2.47
CA ASP A 43 -12.74 -1.64 2.44
C ASP A 43 -12.86 -0.87 3.76
N VAL A 44 -12.61 0.43 3.70
CA VAL A 44 -12.73 1.37 4.82
C VAL A 44 -12.77 2.81 4.30
N TYR A 45 -13.69 3.60 4.82
CA TYR A 45 -13.83 4.99 4.42
C TYR A 45 -12.74 5.90 5.01
N PHE A 46 -12.29 6.82 4.18
CA PHE A 46 -11.44 7.95 4.56
C PHE A 46 -11.64 9.10 3.57
N GLU A 47 -11.24 10.30 3.94
CA GLU A 47 -11.38 11.51 3.15
C GLU A 47 -10.03 12.15 2.85
N VAL A 48 -9.85 12.65 1.63
CA VAL A 48 -8.72 13.50 1.25
C VAL A 48 -9.27 14.69 0.47
N ASP A 49 -8.93 15.90 0.89
CA ASP A 49 -9.33 17.17 0.26
C ASP A 49 -10.85 17.29 0.00
N GLY A 50 -11.67 16.83 0.97
CA GLY A 50 -13.12 16.87 0.88
C GLY A 50 -13.75 15.81 -0.02
N VAL A 51 -12.96 14.87 -0.54
CA VAL A 51 -13.42 13.73 -1.35
C VAL A 51 -13.32 12.43 -0.57
N GLN A 52 -14.43 11.68 -0.49
CA GLN A 52 -14.49 10.42 0.22
C GLN A 52 -14.09 9.25 -0.68
N TYR A 53 -13.27 8.37 -0.14
CA TYR A 53 -12.82 7.12 -0.76
C TYR A 53 -13.13 5.94 0.16
N HIS A 54 -13.31 4.74 -0.40
CA HIS A 54 -13.56 3.53 0.40
C HIS A 54 -12.46 2.46 0.26
N THR A 55 -11.44 2.70 -0.56
CA THR A 55 -10.21 1.90 -0.59
C THR A 55 -9.03 2.77 -1.01
N THR A 56 -7.83 2.45 -0.55
CA THR A 56 -6.63 3.15 -1.02
C THR A 56 -6.31 2.84 -2.49
N GLU A 57 -6.80 1.72 -3.05
CA GLU A 57 -6.76 1.46 -4.49
C GLU A 57 -7.61 2.48 -5.26
N GLN A 58 -8.84 2.78 -4.79
CA GLN A 58 -9.67 3.82 -5.41
C GLN A 58 -8.95 5.17 -5.41
N TYR A 59 -8.40 5.55 -4.25
CA TYR A 59 -7.66 6.80 -4.12
C TYR A 59 -6.45 6.86 -5.08
N MET A 60 -5.65 5.81 -5.15
CA MET A 60 -4.48 5.74 -6.03
C MET A 60 -4.87 5.87 -7.50
N MET A 61 -5.91 5.17 -7.94
CA MET A 61 -6.35 5.22 -9.35
C MET A 61 -7.03 6.54 -9.70
N ALA A 62 -7.83 7.11 -8.78
CA ALA A 62 -8.42 8.44 -8.95
C ALA A 62 -7.35 9.53 -9.02
N SER A 63 -6.34 9.47 -8.14
CA SER A 63 -5.19 10.38 -8.18
C SER A 63 -4.38 10.25 -9.47
N LYS A 64 -4.24 9.03 -9.99
CA LYS A 64 -3.61 8.80 -11.29
C LYS A 64 -4.39 9.47 -12.42
N ALA A 65 -5.71 9.31 -12.45
CA ALA A 65 -6.54 9.96 -13.47
C ALA A 65 -6.41 11.49 -13.43
N ARG A 66 -6.47 12.09 -12.24
CA ARG A 66 -6.26 13.53 -12.06
C ARG A 66 -4.86 14.00 -12.43
N LEU A 67 -3.83 13.23 -12.12
CA LEU A 67 -2.44 13.55 -12.48
C LEU A 67 -2.26 13.74 -13.98
N PHE A 68 -3.02 13.01 -14.79
CA PHE A 68 -3.00 13.08 -16.26
C PHE A 68 -4.18 13.84 -16.87
N GLY A 69 -5.01 14.53 -16.04
CA GLY A 69 -6.12 15.34 -16.51
C GLY A 69 -7.29 14.56 -17.09
N ASP A 70 -7.44 13.28 -16.78
CA ASP A 70 -8.52 12.41 -17.27
C ASP A 70 -9.70 12.39 -16.31
N GLU A 71 -10.51 13.46 -16.35
CA GLU A 71 -11.70 13.61 -15.49
C GLU A 71 -12.79 12.58 -15.79
N ASP A 72 -12.89 12.09 -17.03
CA ASP A 72 -13.85 11.03 -17.39
C ASP A 72 -13.52 9.74 -16.64
N THR A 73 -12.27 9.27 -16.74
CA THR A 73 -11.80 8.08 -16.02
C THR A 73 -11.84 8.30 -14.51
N TRP A 74 -11.53 9.49 -14.01
CA TRP A 74 -11.71 9.82 -12.60
C TRP A 74 -13.15 9.62 -12.15
N SER A 75 -14.13 10.15 -12.90
CA SER A 75 -15.55 10.01 -12.59
C SER A 75 -16.00 8.54 -12.59
N GLU A 76 -15.54 7.74 -13.57
CA GLU A 76 -15.83 6.30 -13.60
C GLU A 76 -15.27 5.58 -12.37
N ILE A 77 -14.04 5.91 -11.93
CA ILE A 77 -13.42 5.33 -10.73
C ILE A 77 -14.22 5.70 -9.48
N MET A 78 -14.65 6.95 -9.36
CA MET A 78 -15.41 7.41 -8.19
C MET A 78 -16.80 6.78 -8.09
N ASN A 79 -17.40 6.39 -9.22
CA ASN A 79 -18.70 5.71 -9.28
C ASN A 79 -18.60 4.18 -9.17
N ALA A 80 -17.40 3.61 -9.18
CA ALA A 80 -17.19 2.16 -9.03
C ALA A 80 -16.99 1.78 -7.55
N TYR A 81 -17.38 0.56 -7.19
CA TYR A 81 -17.23 0.05 -5.82
C TYR A 81 -16.15 -1.03 -5.67
N SER A 82 -15.74 -1.68 -6.75
CA SER A 82 -14.81 -2.79 -6.70
C SER A 82 -13.36 -2.34 -6.92
N PRO A 83 -12.42 -2.66 -6.02
CA PRO A 83 -10.99 -2.39 -6.22
C PRO A 83 -10.43 -2.98 -7.53
N ALA A 84 -10.94 -4.14 -7.96
CA ALA A 84 -10.57 -4.72 -9.25
C ALA A 84 -11.01 -3.85 -10.43
N VAL A 85 -12.17 -3.19 -10.32
CA VAL A 85 -12.66 -2.23 -11.32
C VAL A 85 -11.81 -0.97 -11.29
N HIS A 86 -11.47 -0.43 -10.11
CA HIS A 86 -10.57 0.72 -9.97
C HIS A 86 -9.24 0.44 -10.66
N LYS A 87 -8.62 -0.72 -10.39
CA LYS A 87 -7.35 -1.12 -11.04
C LYS A 87 -7.49 -1.23 -12.56
N LYS A 88 -8.61 -1.78 -13.05
CA LYS A 88 -8.89 -1.87 -14.49
C LYS A 88 -9.04 -0.50 -15.15
N LEU A 89 -9.78 0.42 -14.52
CA LEU A 89 -9.95 1.79 -14.99
C LEU A 89 -8.64 2.57 -14.96
N GLY A 90 -7.87 2.45 -13.90
CA GLY A 90 -6.55 3.08 -13.78
C GLY A 90 -5.55 2.68 -14.87
N ARG A 91 -5.73 1.51 -15.50
CA ARG A 91 -4.94 1.08 -16.68
C ARG A 91 -5.38 1.75 -17.98
N LYS A 92 -6.56 2.39 -18.00
CA LYS A 92 -7.14 3.06 -19.17
C LYS A 92 -6.96 4.58 -19.13
N VAL A 93 -6.35 5.12 -18.09
CA VAL A 93 -6.10 6.56 -17.94
C VAL A 93 -5.41 7.08 -19.20
N LYS A 94 -6.04 8.11 -19.83
CA LYS A 94 -5.55 8.76 -21.02
C LYS A 94 -4.30 9.60 -20.72
N GLU A 95 -3.53 9.91 -21.75
CA GLU A 95 -2.30 10.75 -21.63
C GLU A 95 -1.31 10.23 -20.58
N PHE A 96 -1.32 8.92 -20.31
CA PHE A 96 -0.46 8.30 -19.32
C PHE A 96 1.01 8.40 -19.72
N ASP A 97 1.82 8.96 -18.82
CA ASP A 97 3.29 8.99 -18.89
C ASP A 97 3.89 8.17 -17.74
N ALA A 98 4.64 7.14 -18.10
CA ALA A 98 5.24 6.22 -17.13
C ALA A 98 6.32 6.89 -16.27
N THR A 99 7.04 7.87 -16.80
CA THR A 99 8.08 8.60 -16.07
C THR A 99 7.44 9.43 -14.97
N ILE A 100 6.43 10.25 -15.32
CA ILE A 100 5.68 11.08 -14.37
C ILE A 100 5.01 10.20 -13.30
N TRP A 101 4.39 9.10 -13.73
CA TRP A 101 3.76 8.18 -12.79
C TRP A 101 4.75 7.55 -11.81
N ASN A 102 5.90 7.10 -12.29
CA ASN A 102 6.93 6.49 -11.45
C ASN A 102 7.50 7.47 -10.42
N GLU A 103 7.57 8.76 -10.74
CA GLU A 103 7.98 9.81 -9.79
C GLU A 103 6.93 10.09 -8.71
N LYS A 104 5.63 9.93 -9.01
CA LYS A 104 4.52 10.34 -8.13
C LYS A 104 3.81 9.21 -7.40
N LYS A 105 3.83 8.00 -7.95
CA LYS A 105 3.02 6.87 -7.45
C LYS A 105 3.21 6.58 -5.97
N LEU A 106 4.45 6.67 -5.46
CA LEU A 106 4.73 6.37 -4.06
C LEU A 106 4.16 7.43 -3.12
N ASP A 107 4.36 8.71 -3.44
CA ASP A 107 3.82 9.82 -2.64
C ASP A 107 2.29 9.74 -2.57
N ILE A 108 1.64 9.42 -3.69
CA ILE A 108 0.19 9.22 -3.75
C ILE A 108 -0.22 8.08 -2.81
N VAL A 109 0.46 6.94 -2.83
CA VAL A 109 0.11 5.80 -1.98
C VAL A 109 0.38 6.10 -0.50
N VAL A 110 1.45 6.81 -0.18
CA VAL A 110 1.75 7.27 1.18
C VAL A 110 0.63 8.20 1.68
N GLU A 111 0.20 9.19 0.90
CA GLU A 111 -0.86 10.12 1.32
C GLU A 111 -2.21 9.42 1.51
N GLY A 112 -2.61 8.53 0.61
CA GLY A 112 -3.83 7.74 0.78
C GLY A 112 -3.80 6.87 2.04
N ASN A 113 -2.66 6.25 2.34
CA ASN A 113 -2.50 5.44 3.55
C ASN A 113 -2.40 6.30 4.81
N LYS A 114 -1.79 7.49 4.78
CA LYS A 114 -1.85 8.44 5.90
C LYS A 114 -3.30 8.78 6.24
N ALA A 115 -4.12 9.12 5.25
CA ALA A 115 -5.54 9.41 5.46
C ALA A 115 -6.29 8.20 6.01
N LYS A 116 -6.13 7.02 5.38
CA LYS A 116 -6.74 5.77 5.81
C LYS A 116 -6.45 5.45 7.28
N PHE A 117 -5.18 5.42 7.66
CA PHE A 117 -4.79 4.99 9.00
C PHE A 117 -4.99 6.08 10.06
N SER A 118 -4.85 7.38 9.74
CA SER A 118 -5.08 8.44 10.71
C SER A 118 -6.56 8.66 11.04
N GLN A 119 -7.46 8.37 10.12
CA GLN A 119 -8.90 8.56 10.27
C GLN A 119 -9.64 7.32 10.82
N ASN A 120 -8.98 6.17 10.89
CA ASN A 120 -9.55 4.91 11.37
C ASN A 120 -8.75 4.39 12.58
N PRO A 121 -9.18 4.70 13.84
CA PRO A 121 -8.40 4.42 15.05
C PRO A 121 -7.96 2.95 15.17
N ASP A 122 -8.86 1.98 14.95
CA ASP A 122 -8.54 0.56 15.08
C ASP A 122 -7.46 0.11 14.07
N LEU A 123 -7.48 0.67 12.85
CA LEU A 123 -6.47 0.40 11.83
C LEU A 123 -5.13 1.05 12.20
N LYS A 124 -5.18 2.27 12.73
CA LYS A 124 -4.01 2.99 13.23
C LYS A 124 -3.34 2.19 14.35
N ASP A 125 -4.10 1.72 15.33
CA ASP A 125 -3.58 0.93 16.43
C ASP A 125 -2.95 -0.38 15.94
N PHE A 126 -3.56 -1.02 14.93
CA PHE A 126 -2.97 -2.19 14.29
C PHE A 126 -1.63 -1.87 13.63
N LEU A 127 -1.54 -0.80 12.83
CA LEU A 127 -0.30 -0.43 12.14
C LEU A 127 0.80 -0.05 13.13
N LEU A 128 0.49 0.74 14.16
CA LEU A 128 1.44 1.08 15.22
C LEU A 128 1.87 -0.14 16.02
N GLY A 129 0.94 -1.07 16.28
CA GLY A 129 1.22 -2.34 16.96
C GLY A 129 2.17 -3.28 16.22
N THR A 130 2.48 -3.01 14.94
CA THR A 130 3.53 -3.75 14.20
C THR A 130 4.96 -3.37 14.64
N GLY A 131 5.13 -2.35 15.49
CA GLY A 131 6.43 -1.95 16.05
C GLY A 131 7.46 -1.67 14.95
N ASP A 132 8.61 -2.34 15.04
CA ASP A 132 9.70 -2.21 14.06
C ASP A 132 9.70 -3.31 12.98
N ALA A 133 8.65 -4.14 12.93
CA ALA A 133 8.56 -5.21 11.95
C ALA A 133 8.62 -4.67 10.52
N ILE A 134 9.28 -5.38 9.63
CA ILE A 134 9.27 -5.13 8.20
C ILE A 134 7.93 -5.56 7.62
N LEU A 135 7.24 -4.68 6.91
CA LEU A 135 5.97 -4.97 6.27
C LEU A 135 6.20 -5.36 4.81
N VAL A 136 5.63 -6.49 4.41
CA VAL A 136 5.90 -7.08 3.08
C VAL A 136 4.61 -7.53 2.42
N GLU A 137 4.31 -6.98 1.25
CA GLU A 137 3.24 -7.48 0.41
C GLU A 137 3.70 -8.73 -0.34
N ALA A 138 3.25 -9.89 0.14
CA ALA A 138 3.58 -11.20 -0.43
C ALA A 138 2.61 -11.55 -1.57
N SER A 139 2.68 -10.79 -2.66
CA SER A 139 1.90 -10.98 -3.88
C SER A 139 2.75 -11.62 -4.97
N PRO A 140 2.38 -12.83 -5.47
CA PRO A 140 3.13 -13.47 -6.57
C PRO A 140 2.90 -12.79 -7.92
N TYR A 141 1.90 -11.90 -8.00
CA TYR A 141 1.49 -11.24 -9.25
C TYR A 141 1.92 -9.78 -9.36
N ASP A 142 2.50 -9.21 -8.30
CA ASP A 142 2.85 -7.79 -8.26
C ASP A 142 4.32 -7.62 -7.84
N LYS A 143 5.14 -7.17 -8.77
CA LYS A 143 6.56 -6.91 -8.56
C LYS A 143 6.86 -5.43 -8.27
N ILE A 144 5.85 -4.58 -8.31
CA ILE A 144 5.99 -3.15 -8.00
C ILE A 144 5.58 -2.91 -6.55
N TRP A 145 4.34 -3.25 -6.20
CA TRP A 145 3.82 -3.04 -4.85
C TRP A 145 4.20 -4.16 -3.90
N GLY A 146 4.33 -5.39 -4.40
CA GLY A 146 4.74 -6.57 -3.66
C GLY A 146 6.14 -7.05 -4.01
N ILE A 147 6.49 -8.24 -3.50
CA ILE A 147 7.80 -8.89 -3.67
C ILE A 147 7.87 -9.89 -4.83
N GLY A 148 6.79 -10.09 -5.58
CA GLY A 148 6.74 -11.07 -6.67
C GLY A 148 6.70 -12.54 -6.22
N LEU A 149 6.55 -12.79 -4.92
CA LEU A 149 6.45 -14.12 -4.30
C LEU A 149 5.22 -14.20 -3.42
N ASP A 150 4.62 -15.39 -3.33
CA ASP A 150 3.61 -15.65 -2.32
C ASP A 150 4.25 -15.83 -0.92
N ARG A 151 3.39 -15.89 0.10
CA ARG A 151 3.84 -16.00 1.48
C ARG A 151 4.61 -17.30 1.75
N GLU A 152 4.22 -18.40 1.16
CA GLU A 152 4.88 -19.70 1.37
C GLU A 152 6.28 -19.71 0.78
N ALA A 153 6.42 -19.25 -0.47
CA ALA A 153 7.72 -19.11 -1.12
C ALA A 153 8.63 -18.14 -0.34
N ALA A 154 8.08 -17.01 0.14
CA ALA A 154 8.84 -16.02 0.91
C ALA A 154 9.31 -16.55 2.27
N LEU A 155 8.53 -17.41 2.95
CA LEU A 155 8.90 -18.02 4.23
C LEU A 155 9.93 -19.14 4.08
N ASN A 156 9.90 -19.88 2.97
CA ASN A 156 10.81 -20.98 2.70
C ASN A 156 12.11 -20.54 2.01
N GLY A 157 12.14 -19.31 1.51
CA GLY A 157 13.29 -18.72 0.80
C GLY A 157 14.04 -17.70 1.65
N SER A 158 14.78 -16.86 0.96
CA SER A 158 15.55 -15.73 1.48
C SER A 158 14.97 -14.41 1.01
N VAL A 159 15.24 -13.32 1.73
CA VAL A 159 14.95 -11.96 1.25
C VAL A 159 15.66 -11.64 -0.06
N GLU A 160 16.73 -12.37 -0.39
CA GLU A 160 17.46 -12.23 -1.66
C GLU A 160 16.65 -12.76 -2.85
N ASP A 161 15.69 -13.66 -2.61
CA ASP A 161 14.82 -14.21 -3.65
C ASP A 161 13.68 -13.28 -4.05
N TRP A 162 13.51 -12.17 -3.34
CA TRP A 162 12.47 -11.19 -3.66
C TRP A 162 12.73 -10.54 -5.02
N ASP A 163 11.79 -10.71 -5.94
CA ASP A 163 11.83 -10.24 -7.32
C ASP A 163 10.93 -9.00 -7.54
N GLY A 164 10.58 -8.31 -6.48
CA GLY A 164 9.75 -7.11 -6.50
C GLY A 164 10.23 -6.03 -5.54
N GLU A 165 9.74 -4.79 -5.76
CA GLU A 165 10.20 -3.58 -5.08
C GLU A 165 9.58 -3.41 -3.68
N ASN A 166 8.50 -4.13 -3.34
CA ASN A 166 7.76 -3.98 -2.08
C ASN A 166 7.34 -2.54 -1.75
N LEU A 167 6.96 -1.75 -2.75
CA LEU A 167 6.65 -0.34 -2.53
C LEU A 167 5.49 -0.11 -1.56
N LEU A 168 4.50 -1.02 -1.49
CA LEU A 168 3.41 -0.91 -0.50
C LEU A 168 3.92 -1.11 0.92
N GLY A 169 4.74 -2.13 1.15
CA GLY A 169 5.35 -2.33 2.47
C GLY A 169 6.21 -1.13 2.90
N CYS A 170 6.99 -0.56 1.97
CA CYS A 170 7.78 0.63 2.21
C CYS A 170 6.89 1.84 2.57
N ALA A 171 5.81 2.08 1.81
CA ALA A 171 4.86 3.16 2.07
C ALA A 171 4.20 3.02 3.45
N LEU A 172 3.77 1.82 3.82
CA LEU A 172 3.15 1.56 5.12
C LEU A 172 4.11 1.78 6.29
N MET A 173 5.37 1.43 6.15
CA MET A 173 6.41 1.72 7.16
C MET A 173 6.66 3.22 7.29
N GLU A 174 6.68 3.98 6.20
CA GLU A 174 6.75 5.45 6.25
C GLU A 174 5.52 6.08 6.92
N VAL A 175 4.33 5.55 6.65
CA VAL A 175 3.09 5.98 7.32
C VAL A 175 3.13 5.68 8.81
N ARG A 176 3.61 4.51 9.21
CA ARG A 176 3.80 4.13 10.62
C ARG A 176 4.75 5.09 11.34
N ASP A 177 5.89 5.39 10.74
CA ASP A 177 6.84 6.36 11.29
C ASP A 177 6.19 7.74 11.46
N TRP A 178 5.51 8.23 10.43
CA TRP A 178 4.81 9.51 10.49
C TRP A 178 3.72 9.56 11.57
N LEU A 179 2.99 8.44 11.80
CA LEU A 179 2.02 8.35 12.88
C LEU A 179 2.68 8.38 14.26
N ASN A 180 3.83 7.72 14.41
CA ASN A 180 4.61 7.76 15.66
C ASN A 180 5.12 9.18 15.96
N ASP A 181 5.65 9.90 14.98
CA ASP A 181 6.19 11.25 15.15
C ASP A 181 5.11 12.28 15.56
N LYS A 182 3.83 12.03 15.22
CA LYS A 182 2.71 12.88 15.65
C LYS A 182 2.26 12.64 17.10
N HIS A 183 2.79 11.63 17.77
CA HIS A 183 2.47 11.29 19.16
C HIS A 183 3.57 11.72 20.14
N LEU A 184 4.68 12.29 19.64
CA LEU A 184 5.73 12.97 20.41
C LEU A 184 5.47 14.46 20.47
#